data_4f3dc6c6ab12bf4a527dedb1e95751a1
#
_entry.id   4f3dc6c6ab12bf4a527dedb1e95751a1
#
_cell.length_a   1.000
_cell.length_b   1.000
_cell.length_c   1.000
_cell.angle_alpha   90.00
_cell.angle_beta   90.00
_cell.angle_gamma   90.00
#
_symmetry.space_group_name_H-M   'P 1'
#
loop_
_entity.id
_entity.type
_entity.pdbx_description
1 polymer ?
#
loop_
_entity_poly.entity_id
_entity_poly.type
_entity_poly.pdbx_seq_one_letter_code
_entity_poly.pdbx_strand_id
1 'polypeptide(L)'
;MSWLKSMMEKEPPEPENPIGVIVIGNIEPDMHDTAKEAVRRSLKRAGFKTIDVGKSVAPQVFVDKAKENNANIIAISVNTVPAKNNLPKLDEALKAAGLKGKIGIIMGGAAVKKEDADALGALYGKNKEEAPELAKKAMGKK
;
A
#
# COMPACT_ATOMS: atom_id res chain seq x y z
N MET A 1 28.40 8.37 6.54
CA MET A 1 27.99 9.34 7.55
C MET A 1 26.59 9.00 8.04
N SER A 2 26.54 8.45 9.22
CA SER A 2 25.26 7.94 9.74
C SER A 2 24.22 9.04 9.98
N TRP A 3 24.65 10.20 10.47
CA TRP A 3 23.71 11.29 10.73
C TRP A 3 23.11 11.85 9.43
N LEU A 4 23.93 11.93 8.39
CA LEU A 4 23.48 12.41 7.10
C LEU A 4 22.48 11.42 6.47
N LYS A 5 22.79 10.14 6.58
CA LYS A 5 21.89 9.10 6.11
C LYS A 5 20.56 9.15 6.85
N SER A 6 20.63 9.34 8.18
CA SER A 6 19.41 9.47 9.01
C SER A 6 18.57 10.66 8.57
N MET A 7 19.21 11.78 8.23
CA MET A 7 18.49 12.94 7.72
C MET A 7 17.78 12.65 6.41
N MET A 8 18.45 11.92 5.52
CA MET A 8 17.87 11.56 4.23
C MET A 8 16.73 10.57 4.35
N GLU A 9 16.73 9.79 5.44
CA GLU A 9 15.68 8.79 5.69
C GLU A 9 14.56 9.35 6.56
N LYS A 10 14.63 10.63 6.91
CA LYS A 10 13.58 11.25 7.72
C LYS A 10 12.24 11.24 6.99
N GLU A 11 11.22 11.37 7.80
CA GLU A 11 9.86 11.48 7.30
C GLU A 11 9.75 12.67 6.34
N PRO A 12 9.33 12.45 5.09
CA PRO A 12 9.12 13.57 4.17
C PRO A 12 7.98 14.47 4.63
N PRO A 13 8.00 15.75 4.26
CA PRO A 13 6.89 16.63 4.63
C PRO A 13 5.60 16.23 3.93
N GLU A 14 4.48 16.60 4.52
CA GLU A 14 3.19 16.38 3.88
C GLU A 14 3.12 17.19 2.58
N PRO A 15 2.67 16.58 1.47
CA PRO A 15 2.54 17.32 0.22
C PRO A 15 1.41 18.35 0.33
N GLU A 16 1.66 19.55 -0.16
CA GLU A 16 0.65 20.63 -0.13
C GLU A 16 -0.50 20.33 -1.08
N ASN A 17 -0.19 19.78 -2.25
CA ASN A 17 -1.20 19.43 -3.25
C ASN A 17 -1.02 17.96 -3.63
N PRO A 18 -1.56 17.03 -2.85
CA PRO A 18 -1.34 15.61 -3.09
C PRO A 18 -1.81 15.18 -4.49
N ILE A 19 -1.00 14.34 -5.12
CA ILE A 19 -1.35 13.72 -6.39
C ILE A 19 -2.53 12.76 -6.19
N GLY A 20 -2.58 12.12 -5.04
CA GLY A 20 -3.63 11.18 -4.67
C GLY A 20 -3.46 10.75 -3.23
N VAL A 21 -4.41 9.95 -2.75
CA VAL A 21 -4.42 9.45 -1.38
C VAL A 21 -4.22 7.93 -1.40
N ILE A 22 -3.28 7.45 -0.61
CA ILE A 22 -2.93 6.03 -0.53
C ILE A 22 -3.09 5.55 0.92
N VAL A 23 -3.89 4.50 1.10
CA VAL A 23 -3.96 3.78 2.37
C VAL A 23 -2.92 2.68 2.30
N ILE A 24 -2.03 2.59 3.28
CA ILE A 24 -0.93 1.63 3.26
C ILE A 24 -0.78 0.92 4.60
N GLY A 25 -0.51 -0.38 4.55
CA GLY A 25 -0.30 -1.17 5.75
C GLY A 25 0.14 -2.59 5.45
N ASN A 26 0.44 -3.33 6.53
CA ASN A 26 0.73 -4.77 6.46
C ASN A 26 -0.55 -5.54 6.77
N ILE A 27 -0.96 -6.43 5.87
CA ILE A 27 -2.16 -7.24 6.12
C ILE A 27 -1.87 -8.28 7.21
N GLU A 28 -2.86 -8.49 8.11
CA GLU A 28 -2.65 -9.39 9.24
C GLU A 28 -2.31 -10.83 8.81
N PRO A 29 -1.47 -11.54 9.54
CA PRO A 29 -0.78 -11.15 10.76
C PRO A 29 0.63 -10.59 10.55
N ASP A 30 0.92 -10.01 9.40
CA ASP A 30 2.25 -9.51 9.06
C ASP A 30 2.64 -8.30 9.92
N MET A 31 3.77 -8.44 10.62
CA MET A 31 4.31 -7.40 11.50
C MET A 31 5.60 -6.77 10.96
N HIS A 32 6.01 -7.15 9.75
CA HIS A 32 7.31 -6.73 9.18
C HIS A 32 7.17 -5.39 8.47
N ASP A 33 7.25 -4.29 9.20
CA ASP A 33 6.93 -2.98 8.64
C ASP A 33 8.10 -2.20 8.05
N THR A 34 9.32 -2.72 8.10
CA THR A 34 10.49 -2.00 7.57
C THR A 34 10.32 -1.65 6.10
N ALA A 35 9.97 -2.63 5.28
CA ALA A 35 9.77 -2.40 3.84
C ALA A 35 8.54 -1.53 3.59
N LYS A 36 7.47 -1.74 4.35
CA LYS A 36 6.25 -0.95 4.22
C LYS A 36 6.54 0.53 4.50
N GLU A 37 7.33 0.80 5.56
CA GLU A 37 7.69 2.18 5.91
C GLU A 37 8.57 2.83 4.84
N ALA A 38 9.48 2.06 4.25
CA ALA A 38 10.30 2.57 3.15
C ALA A 38 9.44 2.94 1.93
N VAL A 39 8.47 2.10 1.60
CA VAL A 39 7.53 2.37 0.51
C VAL A 39 6.67 3.59 0.83
N ARG A 40 6.16 3.68 2.05
CA ARG A 40 5.34 4.80 2.47
C ARG A 40 6.08 6.14 2.30
N ARG A 41 7.32 6.19 2.79
CA ARG A 41 8.12 7.41 2.65
C ARG A 41 8.43 7.74 1.19
N SER A 42 8.68 6.72 0.38
CA SER A 42 8.91 6.90 -1.05
C SER A 42 7.69 7.51 -1.75
N LEU A 43 6.51 7.01 -1.43
CA LEU A 43 5.26 7.52 -2.00
C LEU A 43 4.97 8.95 -1.53
N LYS A 44 5.21 9.22 -0.26
CA LYS A 44 5.01 10.55 0.30
C LYS A 44 5.97 11.56 -0.35
N ARG A 45 7.22 11.16 -0.53
CA ARG A 45 8.23 12.00 -1.18
C ARG A 45 7.84 12.29 -2.64
N ALA A 46 7.15 11.36 -3.28
CA ALA A 46 6.69 11.53 -4.66
C ALA A 46 5.44 12.40 -4.78
N GLY A 47 4.84 12.81 -3.68
CA GLY A 47 3.71 13.73 -3.69
C GLY A 47 2.36 13.13 -3.32
N PHE A 48 2.34 11.90 -2.84
CA PHE A 48 1.08 11.26 -2.40
C PHE A 48 0.84 11.51 -0.92
N LYS A 49 -0.42 11.69 -0.56
CA LYS A 49 -0.83 11.66 0.84
C LYS A 49 -0.94 10.20 1.24
N THR A 50 -0.28 9.80 2.33
CA THR A 50 -0.30 8.42 2.79
C THR A 50 -1.01 8.32 4.13
N ILE A 51 -1.92 7.35 4.23
CA ILE A 51 -2.63 7.02 5.46
C ILE A 51 -2.11 5.66 5.90
N ASP A 52 -1.26 5.66 6.92
CA ASP A 52 -0.64 4.42 7.40
C ASP A 52 -1.60 3.76 8.39
N VAL A 53 -2.13 2.59 8.04
CA VAL A 53 -3.03 1.87 8.93
C VAL A 53 -2.28 0.89 9.83
N GLY A 54 -0.96 0.75 9.66
CA GLY A 54 -0.12 0.02 10.59
C GLY A 54 0.23 -1.38 10.18
N LYS A 55 0.55 -2.19 11.20
CA LYS A 55 0.95 -3.59 11.04
C LYS A 55 -0.20 -4.50 11.45
N SER A 56 -0.20 -5.72 10.92
CA SER A 56 -1.18 -6.74 11.28
C SER A 56 -2.61 -6.21 11.18
N VAL A 57 -2.94 -5.67 10.02
CA VAL A 57 -4.21 -4.97 9.79
C VAL A 57 -5.24 -5.92 9.16
N ALA A 58 -6.44 -5.95 9.74
CA ALA A 58 -7.52 -6.75 9.18
C ALA A 58 -7.93 -6.22 7.80
N PRO A 59 -8.29 -7.12 6.87
CA PRO A 59 -8.71 -6.70 5.53
C PRO A 59 -9.79 -5.61 5.53
N GLN A 60 -10.76 -5.73 6.42
CA GLN A 60 -11.85 -4.75 6.48
C GLN A 60 -11.36 -3.34 6.83
N VAL A 61 -10.30 -3.24 7.64
CA VAL A 61 -9.75 -1.93 8.03
C VAL A 61 -9.18 -1.19 6.83
N PHE A 62 -8.52 -1.91 5.91
CA PHE A 62 -8.04 -1.29 4.67
C PHE A 62 -9.20 -0.64 3.90
N VAL A 63 -10.29 -1.38 3.79
CA VAL A 63 -11.47 -0.92 3.06
C VAL A 63 -12.14 0.26 3.76
N ASP A 64 -12.31 0.16 5.08
CA ASP A 64 -12.93 1.24 5.87
C ASP A 64 -12.12 2.53 5.77
N LYS A 65 -10.81 2.44 5.92
CA LYS A 65 -9.94 3.61 5.85
C LYS A 65 -9.90 4.20 4.44
N ALA A 66 -9.96 3.35 3.42
CA ALA A 66 -10.01 3.84 2.05
C ALA A 66 -11.29 4.64 1.81
N LYS A 67 -12.42 4.16 2.33
CA LYS A 67 -13.70 4.88 2.18
C LYS A 67 -13.71 6.18 2.97
N GLU A 68 -13.24 6.15 4.22
CA GLU A 68 -13.20 7.33 5.09
C GLU A 68 -12.37 8.47 4.49
N ASN A 69 -11.31 8.12 3.79
CA ASN A 69 -10.35 9.10 3.29
C ASN A 69 -10.47 9.33 1.78
N ASN A 70 -11.47 8.76 1.15
CA ASN A 70 -11.62 8.82 -0.31
C ASN A 70 -10.33 8.45 -1.02
N ALA A 71 -9.71 7.36 -0.58
CA ALA A 71 -8.42 6.95 -1.11
C ALA A 71 -8.52 6.51 -2.56
N ASN A 72 -7.47 6.80 -3.31
CA ASN A 72 -7.36 6.39 -4.71
C ASN A 72 -6.72 5.02 -4.83
N ILE A 73 -5.90 4.65 -3.84
CA ILE A 73 -5.06 3.45 -3.89
C ILE A 73 -4.98 2.82 -2.52
N ILE A 74 -4.94 1.47 -2.49
CA ILE A 74 -4.59 0.70 -1.30
C ILE A 74 -3.27 0.02 -1.61
N ALA A 75 -2.28 0.23 -0.75
CA ALA A 75 -0.95 -0.38 -0.86
C ALA A 75 -0.80 -1.40 0.25
N ILE A 76 -0.51 -2.65 -0.11
CA ILE A 76 -0.49 -3.76 0.83
C ILE A 76 0.88 -4.40 0.89
N SER A 77 1.42 -4.55 2.09
CA SER A 77 2.66 -5.27 2.32
C SER A 77 2.34 -6.66 2.86
N VAL A 78 2.91 -7.70 2.23
CA VAL A 78 2.61 -9.10 2.54
C VAL A 78 3.92 -9.87 2.61
N ASN A 79 4.43 -10.11 3.82
CA ASN A 79 5.75 -10.73 4.00
C ASN A 79 5.71 -12.14 4.59
N THR A 80 4.53 -12.66 4.93
CA THR A 80 4.39 -14.00 5.49
C THR A 80 3.29 -14.76 4.76
N VAL A 81 3.40 -16.09 4.76
CA VAL A 81 2.37 -16.94 4.14
C VAL A 81 1.01 -16.79 4.82
N PRO A 82 0.93 -16.75 6.16
CA PRO A 82 -0.38 -16.51 6.81
C PRO A 82 -1.03 -15.20 6.36
N ALA A 83 -0.24 -14.14 6.16
CA ALA A 83 -0.78 -12.86 5.68
C ALA A 83 -1.28 -13.00 4.24
N LYS A 84 -0.52 -13.71 3.40
CA LYS A 84 -0.93 -13.96 2.02
C LYS A 84 -2.28 -14.66 1.96
N ASN A 85 -2.53 -15.57 2.89
CA ASN A 85 -3.77 -16.34 2.94
C ASN A 85 -4.99 -15.48 3.26
N ASN A 86 -4.80 -14.24 3.68
CA ASN A 86 -5.88 -13.30 3.95
C ASN A 86 -6.23 -12.40 2.76
N LEU A 87 -5.49 -12.50 1.66
CA LEU A 87 -5.79 -11.71 0.46
C LEU A 87 -7.18 -11.97 -0.11
N PRO A 88 -7.68 -13.22 -0.15
CA PRO A 88 -9.06 -13.44 -0.59
C PRO A 88 -10.10 -12.72 0.24
N LYS A 89 -9.86 -12.55 1.54
CA LYS A 89 -10.76 -11.81 2.42
C LYS A 89 -10.79 -10.33 2.06
N LEU A 90 -9.64 -9.80 1.69
CA LEU A 90 -9.56 -8.41 1.22
C LEU A 90 -10.33 -8.24 -0.09
N ASP A 91 -10.18 -9.19 -1.00
CA ASP A 91 -10.90 -9.16 -2.27
C ASP A 91 -12.42 -9.14 -2.03
N GLU A 92 -12.90 -9.99 -1.11
CA GLU A 92 -14.31 -10.01 -0.77
C GLU A 92 -14.78 -8.71 -0.12
N ALA A 93 -13.97 -8.14 0.77
CA ALA A 93 -14.29 -6.87 1.42
C ALA A 93 -14.38 -5.73 0.40
N LEU A 94 -13.48 -5.72 -0.57
CA LEU A 94 -13.50 -4.72 -1.65
C LEU A 94 -14.77 -4.84 -2.49
N LYS A 95 -15.15 -6.07 -2.84
CA LYS A 95 -16.36 -6.32 -3.61
C LYS A 95 -17.60 -5.88 -2.84
N ALA A 96 -17.68 -6.24 -1.57
CA ALA A 96 -18.81 -5.88 -0.73
C ALA A 96 -18.96 -4.36 -0.57
N ALA A 97 -17.85 -3.65 -0.58
CA ALA A 97 -17.85 -2.19 -0.43
C ALA A 97 -18.06 -1.45 -1.76
N GLY A 98 -18.12 -2.16 -2.87
CA GLY A 98 -18.25 -1.55 -4.18
C GLY A 98 -16.98 -0.89 -4.68
N LEU A 99 -15.82 -1.25 -4.11
CA LEU A 99 -14.53 -0.67 -4.48
C LEU A 99 -13.75 -1.49 -5.49
N LYS A 100 -14.08 -2.76 -5.66
CA LYS A 100 -13.36 -3.63 -6.59
C LYS A 100 -13.47 -3.07 -8.01
N GLY A 101 -12.31 -2.86 -8.64
CA GLY A 101 -12.25 -2.28 -9.98
C GLY A 101 -12.33 -0.76 -10.00
N LYS A 102 -12.63 -0.12 -8.87
CA LYS A 102 -12.74 1.33 -8.78
C LYS A 102 -11.57 1.97 -8.05
N ILE A 103 -10.90 1.22 -7.18
CA ILE A 103 -9.74 1.70 -6.45
C ILE A 103 -8.50 0.97 -6.94
N GLY A 104 -7.39 1.67 -7.06
CA GLY A 104 -6.12 1.05 -7.44
C GLY A 104 -5.56 0.25 -6.28
N ILE A 105 -4.85 -0.84 -6.59
CA ILE A 105 -4.21 -1.65 -5.56
C ILE A 105 -2.78 -1.92 -5.98
N ILE A 106 -1.84 -1.70 -5.08
CA ILE A 106 -0.45 -2.09 -5.28
C ILE A 106 -0.06 -3.02 -4.15
N MET A 107 0.77 -4.00 -4.46
CA MET A 107 1.10 -5.06 -3.52
C MET A 107 2.57 -5.44 -3.65
N GLY A 108 3.20 -5.69 -2.53
CA GLY A 108 4.57 -6.17 -2.50
C GLY A 108 4.84 -6.94 -1.21
N GLY A 109 6.03 -7.48 -1.09
CA GLY A 109 6.45 -8.21 0.09
C GLY A 109 7.03 -9.57 -0.25
N ALA A 110 7.71 -10.16 0.71
CA ALA A 110 8.47 -11.40 0.51
C ALA A 110 7.60 -12.62 0.20
N ALA A 111 6.33 -12.59 0.60
CA ALA A 111 5.45 -13.75 0.46
C ALA A 111 4.61 -13.75 -0.83
N VAL A 112 4.64 -12.67 -1.60
CA VAL A 112 3.81 -12.55 -2.80
C VAL A 112 4.64 -12.41 -4.07
N LYS A 113 4.02 -12.75 -5.19
CA LYS A 113 4.60 -12.65 -6.52
C LYS A 113 3.59 -11.97 -7.43
N LYS A 114 4.00 -11.72 -8.66
CA LYS A 114 3.13 -11.09 -9.64
C LYS A 114 1.80 -11.84 -9.80
N GLU A 115 1.83 -13.18 -9.76
CA GLU A 115 0.60 -13.97 -9.90
C GLU A 115 -0.41 -13.66 -8.78
N ASP A 116 0.08 -13.46 -7.56
CA ASP A 116 -0.80 -13.13 -6.44
C ASP A 116 -1.44 -11.77 -6.62
N ALA A 117 -0.67 -10.81 -7.12
CA ALA A 117 -1.19 -9.49 -7.42
C ALA A 117 -2.22 -9.54 -8.55
N ASP A 118 -1.92 -10.28 -9.60
CA ASP A 118 -2.84 -10.43 -10.73
C ASP A 118 -4.18 -11.00 -10.28
N ALA A 119 -4.14 -11.98 -9.38
CA ALA A 119 -5.36 -12.62 -8.86
C ALA A 119 -6.25 -11.61 -8.11
N LEU A 120 -5.64 -10.61 -7.47
CA LEU A 120 -6.40 -9.59 -6.74
C LEU A 120 -6.73 -8.36 -7.62
N GLY A 121 -6.20 -8.31 -8.83
CA GLY A 121 -6.33 -7.12 -9.66
C GLY A 121 -5.41 -6.00 -9.24
N ALA A 122 -4.27 -6.36 -8.63
CA ALA A 122 -3.30 -5.41 -8.10
C ALA A 122 -2.07 -5.32 -8.99
N LEU A 123 -1.33 -4.23 -8.85
CA LEU A 123 -0.01 -4.10 -9.47
C LEU A 123 1.05 -4.59 -8.48
N TYR A 124 1.99 -5.37 -8.97
CA TYR A 124 3.05 -5.93 -8.15
C TYR A 124 4.29 -5.05 -8.16
N GLY A 125 4.84 -4.75 -6.97
CA GLY A 125 6.08 -4.00 -6.82
C GLY A 125 7.14 -4.82 -6.13
N LYS A 126 8.34 -4.85 -6.68
CA LYS A 126 9.47 -5.58 -6.10
C LYS A 126 10.14 -4.81 -4.97
N ASN A 127 10.12 -3.49 -5.03
CA ASN A 127 10.86 -2.67 -4.08
C ASN A 127 10.28 -1.26 -4.01
N LYS A 128 10.80 -0.47 -3.07
CA LYS A 128 10.32 0.88 -2.83
C LYS A 128 10.54 1.83 -4.02
N GLU A 129 11.56 1.56 -4.83
CA GLU A 129 11.88 2.41 -5.98
C GLU A 129 10.82 2.34 -7.06
N GLU A 130 10.13 1.22 -7.17
CA GLU A 130 9.05 1.06 -8.15
C GLU A 130 7.73 1.67 -7.69
N ALA A 131 7.57 1.87 -6.38
CA ALA A 131 6.29 2.26 -5.82
C ALA A 131 5.69 3.54 -6.41
N PRO A 132 6.45 4.63 -6.58
CA PRO A 132 5.85 5.86 -7.14
C PRO A 132 5.28 5.68 -8.54
N GLU A 133 5.98 4.95 -9.40
CA GLU A 133 5.50 4.71 -10.77
C GLU A 133 4.27 3.81 -10.77
N LEU A 134 4.26 2.78 -9.91
CA LEU A 134 3.10 1.90 -9.78
C LEU A 134 1.89 2.67 -9.27
N ALA A 135 2.11 3.57 -8.32
CA ALA A 135 1.02 4.38 -7.77
C ALA A 135 0.42 5.29 -8.86
N LYS A 136 1.26 5.91 -9.68
CA LYS A 136 0.79 6.75 -10.77
C LYS A 136 -0.01 5.93 -11.78
N LYS A 137 0.47 4.71 -12.07
CA LYS A 137 -0.24 3.78 -12.93
C LYS A 137 -1.60 3.41 -12.35
N ALA A 138 -1.62 3.12 -11.05
CA ALA A 138 -2.85 2.74 -10.36
C ALA A 138 -3.88 3.88 -10.38
N MET A 139 -3.42 5.13 -10.34
CA MET A 139 -4.31 6.30 -10.43
C MET A 139 -5.08 6.33 -11.74
N GLY A 140 -4.49 5.83 -12.80
CA GLY A 140 -5.13 5.83 -14.11
C GLY A 140 -6.18 4.75 -14.31
N LYS A 141 -6.39 3.91 -13.31
CA LYS A 141 -7.31 2.77 -13.42
C LYS A 141 -8.73 3.04 -12.98
N LYS A 142 -9.09 4.21 -12.80
CA LYS A 142 -10.43 4.55 -12.33
C LYS A 142 -11.55 3.99 -13.17
#